data_7daebb2faea54a2d2ddc50356278ac14
#
_entry.id   7daebb2faea54a2d2ddc50356278ac14
#
_cell.length_a   1.000
_cell.length_b   1.000
_cell.length_c   1.000
_cell.angle_alpha   90.00
_cell.angle_beta   90.00
_cell.angle_gamma   90.00
#
_symmetry.space_group_name_H-M   'P 1'
#
loop_
_entity.id
_entity.type
_entity.pdbx_description
1 polymer ?
#
loop_
_entity_poly.entity_id
_entity_poly.type
_entity_poly.pdbx_seq_one_letter_code
_entity_poly.pdbx_strand_id
1 'polypeptide(L)'
;YNQANCYDWDWYLSAQTQEEVEALRVDNVEPADAFSEFFVASITGDLMQLPYGPLSFAAVVEQQTKGYEVNLSPLNKAGELWGIGGVDGGGERERNAVGVELNIPATENLLINISTRWDEYDDAVVNVDRRTAGASMEWRPKDNVLVRASWSESFKAPDLPYSFVGERRFFTSQTDWYQCWYDGNFGNGGEGCGGAYGIINIEGFTTGNLGLKEEEGDSYAVGVVWEPMD
;
A
#
# COMPACT_ATOMS: atom_id res chain seq x y z
N TYR A 1 14.19 -28.60 21.32
CA TYR A 1 15.50 -29.02 20.81
C TYR A 1 16.34 -29.41 21.99
N ASN A 2 16.77 -30.67 22.07
CA ASN A 2 17.76 -31.11 23.06
C ASN A 2 19.13 -30.72 22.50
N GLN A 3 19.78 -29.72 23.11
CA GLN A 3 21.10 -29.24 22.71
C GLN A 3 22.17 -30.36 22.61
N ALA A 4 21.96 -31.47 23.28
CA ALA A 4 22.84 -32.62 23.21
C ALA A 4 22.90 -33.27 21.81
N ASN A 5 21.84 -33.15 21.01
CA ASN A 5 21.80 -33.76 19.68
C ASN A 5 22.31 -32.82 18.56
N CYS A 6 22.47 -31.53 18.84
CA CYS A 6 23.02 -30.59 17.86
C CYS A 6 24.49 -30.80 17.53
N TYR A 7 25.21 -31.61 18.31
CA TYR A 7 26.63 -31.89 18.14
C TYR A 7 26.92 -33.33 17.74
N ASP A 8 25.89 -34.12 17.44
CA ASP A 8 26.08 -35.49 16.92
C ASP A 8 26.34 -35.43 15.42
N TRP A 9 27.62 -35.30 15.07
CA TRP A 9 28.05 -35.28 13.67
C TRP A 9 27.80 -36.61 12.96
N ASP A 10 27.82 -37.73 13.69
CA ASP A 10 27.54 -39.03 13.09
C ASP A 10 26.10 -39.14 12.67
N TRP A 11 25.15 -38.58 13.42
CA TRP A 11 23.76 -38.47 13.04
C TRP A 11 23.58 -37.54 11.83
N TYR A 12 24.26 -36.38 11.81
CA TYR A 12 24.14 -35.40 10.73
C TYR A 12 24.71 -35.88 9.41
N LEU A 13 25.77 -36.75 9.44
CA LEU A 13 26.45 -37.28 8.27
C LEU A 13 25.93 -38.64 7.84
N SER A 14 25.07 -39.30 8.62
CA SER A 14 24.46 -40.58 8.27
C SER A 14 23.20 -40.38 7.39
N ALA A 15 22.89 -41.38 6.60
CA ALA A 15 21.65 -41.40 5.88
C ALA A 15 20.49 -41.57 6.87
N GLN A 16 19.59 -40.59 6.93
CA GLN A 16 18.42 -40.60 7.80
C GLN A 16 17.39 -41.62 7.30
N THR A 17 16.79 -42.36 8.20
CA THR A 17 15.66 -43.22 7.92
C THR A 17 14.39 -42.40 7.71
N GLN A 18 13.41 -42.94 7.01
CA GLN A 18 12.09 -42.30 6.82
C GLN A 18 11.42 -41.98 8.18
N GLU A 19 11.57 -42.88 9.17
CA GLU A 19 10.99 -42.71 10.50
C GLU A 19 11.64 -41.55 11.25
N GLU A 20 12.96 -41.38 11.15
CA GLU A 20 13.67 -40.23 11.74
C GLU A 20 13.27 -38.91 11.10
N VAL A 21 13.08 -38.87 9.78
CA VAL A 21 12.61 -37.69 9.07
C VAL A 21 11.17 -37.35 9.47
N GLU A 22 10.29 -38.33 9.56
CA GLU A 22 8.89 -38.10 10.01
C GLU A 22 8.81 -37.64 11.47
N ALA A 23 9.72 -38.10 12.33
CA ALA A 23 9.79 -37.65 13.72
C ALA A 23 10.22 -36.18 13.87
N LEU A 24 10.87 -35.61 12.87
CA LEU A 24 11.24 -34.19 12.82
C LEU A 24 10.17 -33.32 12.17
N ARG A 25 9.17 -33.93 11.57
CA ARG A 25 8.11 -33.21 10.88
C ARG A 25 7.18 -32.50 11.87
N VAL A 26 6.98 -31.23 11.60
CA VAL A 26 6.09 -30.39 12.40
C VAL A 26 5.10 -29.70 11.46
N ASP A 27 3.84 -29.72 11.80
CA ASP A 27 2.82 -28.93 11.12
C ASP A 27 2.81 -27.51 11.70
N ASN A 28 3.15 -26.54 10.86
CA ASN A 28 3.11 -25.13 11.21
C ASN A 28 1.88 -24.48 10.55
N VAL A 29 0.94 -24.02 11.37
CA VAL A 29 -0.28 -23.36 10.92
C VAL A 29 -0.26 -21.91 11.38
N GLU A 30 -0.33 -21.00 10.43
CA GLU A 30 -0.39 -19.56 10.66
C GLU A 30 -1.71 -19.02 10.10
N PRO A 31 -2.75 -18.88 10.95
CA PRO A 31 -4.02 -18.35 10.51
C PRO A 31 -3.89 -16.88 10.12
N ALA A 32 -4.53 -16.54 9.00
CA ALA A 32 -4.64 -15.17 8.51
C ALA A 32 -6.08 -14.94 8.06
N ASP A 33 -6.68 -13.88 8.56
CA ASP A 33 -8.02 -13.45 8.23
C ASP A 33 -7.99 -12.00 7.71
N ALA A 34 -8.85 -11.69 6.76
CA ALA A 34 -9.08 -10.33 6.31
C ALA A 34 -10.53 -10.15 5.91
N PHE A 35 -11.08 -8.99 6.21
CA PHE A 35 -12.45 -8.65 5.85
C PHE A 35 -12.53 -7.22 5.31
N SER A 36 -13.55 -6.97 4.52
CA SER A 36 -13.95 -5.63 4.09
C SER A 36 -15.46 -5.60 3.90
N GLU A 37 -16.10 -4.70 4.62
CA GLU A 37 -17.52 -4.41 4.50
C GLU A 37 -17.68 -2.97 4.04
N PHE A 38 -18.56 -2.71 3.09
CA PHE A 38 -18.83 -1.34 2.68
C PHE A 38 -20.28 -1.14 2.29
N PHE A 39 -20.73 0.07 2.54
CA PHE A 39 -22.02 0.59 2.13
C PHE A 39 -21.79 1.81 1.24
N VAL A 40 -22.54 1.87 0.14
CA VAL A 40 -22.52 3.01 -0.78
C VAL A 40 -23.96 3.38 -1.13
N ALA A 41 -24.26 4.66 -1.04
CA ALA A 41 -25.50 5.21 -1.58
C ALA A 41 -25.17 6.42 -2.46
N SER A 42 -25.80 6.50 -3.62
CA SER A 42 -25.60 7.60 -4.54
C SER A 42 -26.94 8.12 -5.08
N ILE A 43 -26.96 9.40 -5.38
CA ILE A 43 -28.07 10.08 -6.03
C ILE A 43 -27.54 10.97 -7.14
N THR A 44 -28.23 10.99 -8.25
CA THR A 44 -27.94 11.87 -9.39
C THR A 44 -29.23 12.55 -9.87
N GLY A 45 -29.09 13.71 -10.44
CA GLY A 45 -30.25 14.41 -11.00
C GLY A 45 -29.92 15.80 -11.52
N ASP A 46 -30.95 16.48 -11.97
CA ASP A 46 -30.86 17.86 -12.45
C ASP A 46 -31.41 18.80 -11.39
N LEU A 47 -30.60 19.81 -11.01
CA LEU A 47 -30.98 20.83 -10.03
C LEU A 47 -31.86 21.91 -10.63
N MET A 48 -31.50 22.39 -11.82
CA MET A 48 -32.23 23.44 -12.54
C MET A 48 -31.84 23.45 -14.00
N GLN A 49 -32.73 24.07 -14.82
CA GLN A 49 -32.43 24.30 -16.22
C GLN A 49 -31.66 25.61 -16.38
N LEU A 50 -30.46 25.54 -16.93
CA LEU A 50 -29.69 26.70 -17.38
C LEU A 50 -29.92 26.98 -18.84
N PRO A 51 -29.51 28.15 -19.38
CA PRO A 51 -29.74 28.50 -20.81
C PRO A 51 -29.16 27.48 -21.80
N TYR A 52 -28.13 26.76 -21.43
CA TYR A 52 -27.38 25.84 -22.30
C TYR A 52 -27.50 24.37 -21.91
N GLY A 53 -28.40 24.05 -20.99
CA GLY A 53 -28.67 22.67 -20.56
C GLY A 53 -28.94 22.56 -19.06
N PRO A 54 -29.23 21.39 -18.56
CA PRO A 54 -29.45 21.19 -17.14
C PRO A 54 -28.13 21.32 -16.32
N LEU A 55 -28.22 21.99 -15.18
CA LEU A 55 -27.23 21.88 -14.12
C LEU A 55 -27.44 20.52 -13.42
N SER A 56 -26.60 19.56 -13.71
CA SER A 56 -26.74 18.23 -13.14
C SER A 56 -25.80 18.05 -11.94
N PHE A 57 -26.16 17.16 -11.02
CA PHE A 57 -25.37 16.82 -9.86
C PHE A 57 -25.30 15.31 -9.67
N ALA A 58 -24.21 14.89 -9.01
CA ALA A 58 -24.09 13.59 -8.41
C ALA A 58 -23.65 13.75 -6.96
N ALA A 59 -24.20 12.95 -6.06
CA ALA A 59 -23.74 12.88 -4.66
C ALA A 59 -23.60 11.43 -4.24
N VAL A 60 -22.60 11.13 -3.43
CA VAL A 60 -22.32 9.81 -2.91
C VAL A 60 -21.99 9.88 -1.45
N VAL A 61 -22.46 8.91 -0.69
CA VAL A 61 -22.03 8.63 0.69
C VAL A 61 -21.51 7.21 0.74
N GLU A 62 -20.41 7.03 1.44
CA GLU A 62 -19.72 5.73 1.58
C GLU A 62 -19.37 5.51 3.03
N GLN A 63 -19.50 4.27 3.48
CA GLN A 63 -18.98 3.77 4.73
C GLN A 63 -18.26 2.44 4.45
N GLN A 64 -17.06 2.30 4.95
CA GLN A 64 -16.27 1.08 4.81
C GLN A 64 -15.63 0.73 6.15
N THR A 65 -15.72 -0.53 6.52
CA THR A 65 -14.93 -1.13 7.59
C THR A 65 -14.07 -2.22 6.98
N LYS A 66 -12.78 -2.19 7.24
CA LYS A 66 -11.84 -3.22 6.79
C LYS A 66 -10.84 -3.56 7.88
N GLY A 67 -10.45 -4.82 7.92
CA GLY A 67 -9.46 -5.28 8.86
C GLY A 67 -8.70 -6.49 8.35
N TYR A 68 -7.61 -6.78 9.02
CA TYR A 68 -6.85 -8.00 8.83
C TYR A 68 -6.23 -8.43 10.16
N GLU A 69 -5.98 -9.72 10.28
CA GLU A 69 -5.24 -10.31 11.37
C GLU A 69 -4.38 -11.45 10.84
N VAL A 70 -3.13 -11.48 11.22
CA VAL A 70 -2.18 -12.56 10.93
C VAL A 70 -1.55 -12.99 12.23
N ASN A 71 -1.64 -14.27 12.56
CA ASN A 71 -1.13 -14.83 13.79
C ASN A 71 -0.01 -15.83 13.49
N LEU A 72 1.18 -15.56 14.03
CA LEU A 72 2.27 -16.52 14.00
C LEU A 72 1.96 -17.71 14.91
N SER A 73 2.37 -18.89 14.48
CA SER A 73 2.29 -20.09 15.30
C SER A 73 3.13 -19.96 16.58
N PRO A 74 2.75 -20.65 17.67
CA PRO A 74 3.57 -20.69 18.88
C PRO A 74 5.00 -21.14 18.65
N LEU A 75 5.23 -22.09 17.74
CA LEU A 75 6.56 -22.60 17.39
C LEU A 75 7.41 -21.54 16.70
N ASN A 76 6.80 -20.76 15.79
CA ASN A 76 7.48 -19.66 15.11
C ASN A 76 7.81 -18.53 16.11
N LYS A 77 6.87 -18.16 16.99
CA LYS A 77 7.10 -17.17 18.06
C LYS A 77 8.21 -17.58 19.03
N ALA A 78 8.33 -18.88 19.30
CA ALA A 78 9.38 -19.43 20.15
C ALA A 78 10.74 -19.54 19.45
N GLY A 79 10.81 -19.32 18.13
CA GLY A 79 12.05 -19.48 17.35
C GLY A 79 12.48 -20.95 17.17
N GLU A 80 11.54 -21.88 17.31
CA GLU A 80 11.81 -23.32 17.19
C GLU A 80 11.85 -23.81 15.73
N LEU A 81 11.42 -22.95 14.78
CA LEU A 81 11.44 -23.24 13.36
C LEU A 81 12.66 -22.61 12.70
N TRP A 82 13.64 -23.46 12.34
CA TRP A 82 14.86 -22.98 11.71
C TRP A 82 14.60 -22.41 10.29
N GLY A 83 15.15 -21.22 10.05
CA GLY A 83 15.11 -20.59 8.73
C GLY A 83 13.73 -20.06 8.31
N ILE A 84 12.72 -20.17 9.17
CA ILE A 84 11.38 -19.65 8.92
C ILE A 84 11.20 -18.38 9.74
N GLY A 85 11.12 -17.27 9.03
CA GLY A 85 10.64 -16.01 9.60
C GLY A 85 9.15 -15.87 9.31
N GLY A 86 8.45 -15.21 10.18
CA GLY A 86 7.04 -14.90 10.00
C GLY A 86 6.77 -13.45 10.37
N VAL A 87 5.54 -13.04 10.16
CA VAL A 87 5.03 -11.74 10.57
C VAL A 87 3.69 -11.95 11.26
N ASP A 88 3.48 -11.32 12.39
CA ASP A 88 2.14 -11.19 12.97
C ASP A 88 1.72 -9.72 12.96
N GLY A 89 0.47 -9.50 13.27
CA GLY A 89 -0.10 -8.17 13.35
C GLY A 89 -1.53 -8.14 12.84
N GLY A 90 -2.20 -7.07 13.12
CA GLY A 90 -3.58 -6.89 12.70
C GLY A 90 -4.07 -5.50 13.06
N GLY A 91 -5.04 -5.04 12.32
CA GLY A 91 -5.67 -3.75 12.54
C GLY A 91 -6.97 -3.65 11.78
N GLU A 92 -7.80 -2.74 12.25
CA GLU A 92 -9.08 -2.42 11.66
C GLU A 92 -9.15 -0.92 11.42
N ARG A 93 -9.86 -0.53 10.36
CA ARG A 93 -10.08 0.87 9.99
C ARG A 93 -11.49 1.07 9.48
N GLU A 94 -12.13 2.10 10.01
CA GLU A 94 -13.34 2.67 9.44
C GLU A 94 -13.01 3.82 8.49
N ARG A 95 -13.81 3.96 7.45
CA ARG A 95 -13.78 5.09 6.54
C ARG A 95 -15.20 5.54 6.26
N ASN A 96 -15.45 6.83 6.48
CA ASN A 96 -16.65 7.52 6.08
C ASN A 96 -16.31 8.53 4.99
N ALA A 97 -17.13 8.62 3.94
CA ALA A 97 -16.86 9.57 2.88
C ALA A 97 -18.15 10.15 2.29
N VAL A 98 -18.05 11.42 1.86
CA VAL A 98 -19.10 12.11 1.15
C VAL A 98 -18.48 12.81 -0.05
N GLY A 99 -19.04 12.58 -1.24
CA GLY A 99 -18.63 13.22 -2.48
C GLY A 99 -19.78 13.95 -3.15
N VAL A 100 -19.49 15.07 -3.77
CA VAL A 100 -20.45 15.83 -4.59
C VAL A 100 -19.77 16.29 -5.87
N GLU A 101 -20.49 16.20 -6.96
CA GLU A 101 -20.07 16.63 -8.28
C GLU A 101 -21.16 17.45 -8.94
N LEU A 102 -20.78 18.52 -9.62
CA LEU A 102 -21.66 19.38 -10.41
C LEU A 102 -21.19 19.42 -11.86
N ASN A 103 -22.12 19.24 -12.78
CA ASN A 103 -21.88 19.33 -14.19
C ASN A 103 -22.64 20.54 -14.75
N ILE A 104 -21.91 21.55 -15.25
CA ILE A 104 -22.36 22.89 -15.52
C ILE A 104 -22.20 23.18 -17.03
N PRO A 105 -23.26 23.18 -17.85
CA PRO A 105 -23.19 23.68 -19.22
C PRO A 105 -23.14 25.21 -19.21
N ALA A 106 -21.88 25.73 -19.18
CA ALA A 106 -21.63 27.17 -19.06
C ALA A 106 -21.96 27.95 -20.34
N THR A 107 -21.76 27.33 -21.52
CA THR A 107 -22.19 27.82 -22.84
C THR A 107 -22.58 26.64 -23.73
N GLU A 108 -23.05 26.90 -24.96
CA GLU A 108 -23.38 25.83 -25.93
C GLU A 108 -22.21 24.88 -26.20
N ASN A 109 -20.99 25.38 -26.06
CA ASN A 109 -19.78 24.65 -26.41
C ASN A 109 -18.78 24.50 -25.22
N LEU A 110 -19.16 24.90 -24.01
CA LEU A 110 -18.34 24.80 -22.82
C LEU A 110 -19.08 24.08 -21.69
N LEU A 111 -18.54 22.95 -21.28
CA LEU A 111 -18.96 22.16 -20.14
C LEU A 111 -17.92 22.26 -19.05
N ILE A 112 -18.32 22.53 -17.81
CA ILE A 112 -17.47 22.59 -16.64
C ILE A 112 -17.95 21.54 -15.64
N ASN A 113 -17.03 20.76 -15.10
CA ASN A 113 -17.29 19.83 -14.03
C ASN A 113 -16.49 20.26 -12.80
N ILE A 114 -17.14 20.27 -11.63
CA ILE A 114 -16.53 20.59 -10.34
C ILE A 114 -16.90 19.51 -9.35
N SER A 115 -15.91 18.97 -8.65
CA SER A 115 -16.14 17.94 -7.64
C SER A 115 -15.42 18.26 -6.34
N THR A 116 -15.97 17.77 -5.25
CA THR A 116 -15.31 17.76 -3.95
C THR A 116 -15.69 16.50 -3.19
N ARG A 117 -14.74 15.98 -2.45
CA ARG A 117 -14.92 14.82 -1.61
C ARG A 117 -14.30 15.05 -0.25
N TRP A 118 -14.98 14.63 0.78
CA TRP A 118 -14.49 14.55 2.14
C TRP A 118 -14.41 13.09 2.56
N ASP A 119 -13.28 12.69 3.10
CA ASP A 119 -13.02 11.35 3.64
C ASP A 119 -12.53 11.48 5.07
N GLU A 120 -13.08 10.67 5.95
CA GLU A 120 -12.66 10.51 7.34
C GLU A 120 -12.21 9.07 7.53
N TYR A 121 -11.02 8.91 8.10
CA TYR A 121 -10.43 7.62 8.43
C TYR A 121 -10.23 7.54 9.94
N ASP A 122 -10.74 6.48 10.54
CA ASP A 122 -10.58 6.21 11.95
C ASP A 122 -10.00 4.80 12.15
N ASP A 123 -8.86 4.73 12.80
CA ASP A 123 -8.26 3.49 13.29
C ASP A 123 -7.58 3.74 14.64
N ALA A 124 -6.99 2.72 15.24
CA ALA A 124 -6.38 2.83 16.57
C ALA A 124 -5.24 3.88 16.66
N VAL A 125 -4.80 4.44 15.53
CA VAL A 125 -3.62 5.31 15.44
C VAL A 125 -3.88 6.57 14.63
N VAL A 126 -4.67 6.44 13.58
CA VAL A 126 -4.91 7.52 12.62
C VAL A 126 -6.36 7.94 12.70
N ASN A 127 -6.58 9.16 13.15
CA ASN A 127 -7.84 9.86 12.96
C ASN A 127 -7.53 11.03 12.02
N VAL A 128 -7.79 10.84 10.73
CA VAL A 128 -7.48 11.80 9.67
C VAL A 128 -8.73 12.06 8.86
N ASP A 129 -9.08 13.32 8.74
CA ASP A 129 -10.05 13.80 7.77
C ASP A 129 -9.34 14.57 6.65
N ARG A 130 -9.78 14.35 5.44
CA ARG A 130 -9.24 15.02 4.25
C ARG A 130 -10.36 15.43 3.31
N ARG A 131 -10.17 16.62 2.75
CA ARG A 131 -10.99 17.12 1.66
C ARG A 131 -10.15 17.21 0.42
N THR A 132 -10.67 16.68 -0.68
CA THR A 132 -10.09 16.81 -2.01
C THR A 132 -11.08 17.51 -2.94
N ALA A 133 -10.55 18.23 -3.90
CA ALA A 133 -11.31 18.91 -4.92
C ALA A 133 -10.81 18.57 -6.32
N GLY A 134 -11.68 18.73 -7.30
CA GLY A 134 -11.35 18.57 -8.69
C GLY A 134 -12.17 19.53 -9.56
N ALA A 135 -11.59 19.93 -10.67
CA ALA A 135 -12.26 20.71 -11.69
C ALA A 135 -11.81 20.24 -13.08
N SER A 136 -12.74 20.16 -14.00
CA SER A 136 -12.44 19.91 -15.40
C SER A 136 -13.32 20.74 -16.33
N MET A 137 -12.84 20.92 -17.55
CA MET A 137 -13.59 21.58 -18.60
C MET A 137 -13.44 20.84 -19.93
N GLU A 138 -14.49 20.87 -20.70
CA GLU A 138 -14.53 20.49 -22.10
C GLU A 138 -15.02 21.68 -22.92
N TRP A 139 -14.20 22.12 -23.86
CA TRP A 139 -14.52 23.24 -24.73
C TRP A 139 -14.44 22.83 -26.19
N ARG A 140 -15.53 23.06 -26.94
CA ARG A 140 -15.62 22.79 -28.37
C ARG A 140 -15.72 24.11 -29.14
N PRO A 141 -14.57 24.80 -29.40
CA PRO A 141 -14.55 26.07 -30.13
C PRO A 141 -15.07 25.92 -31.59
N LYS A 142 -14.99 24.70 -32.13
CA LYS A 142 -15.53 24.28 -33.41
C LYS A 142 -16.00 22.82 -33.30
N ASP A 143 -16.88 22.40 -34.19
CA ASP A 143 -17.42 21.03 -34.16
C ASP A 143 -16.36 19.94 -34.23
N ASN A 144 -15.26 20.22 -34.93
CA ASN A 144 -14.16 19.30 -35.12
C ASN A 144 -12.97 19.51 -34.16
N VAL A 145 -13.10 20.35 -33.14
CA VAL A 145 -12.02 20.62 -32.16
C VAL A 145 -12.58 20.51 -30.75
N LEU A 146 -12.00 19.65 -29.92
CA LEU A 146 -12.27 19.55 -28.49
C LEU A 146 -11.00 19.86 -27.70
N VAL A 147 -11.08 20.83 -26.82
CA VAL A 147 -10.04 21.15 -25.82
C VAL A 147 -10.52 20.65 -24.46
N ARG A 148 -9.70 19.92 -23.76
CA ARG A 148 -9.95 19.45 -22.39
C ARG A 148 -8.86 19.92 -21.46
N ALA A 149 -9.25 20.29 -20.25
CA ALA A 149 -8.33 20.55 -19.16
C ALA A 149 -8.91 19.99 -17.87
N SER A 150 -8.07 19.48 -17.00
CA SER A 150 -8.47 19.03 -15.68
C SER A 150 -7.40 19.27 -14.65
N TRP A 151 -7.83 19.46 -13.42
CA TRP A 151 -7.05 19.48 -12.20
C TRP A 151 -7.77 18.67 -11.13
N SER A 152 -7.02 17.92 -10.34
CA SER A 152 -7.56 17.21 -9.19
C SER A 152 -6.53 17.04 -8.11
N GLU A 153 -6.97 17.18 -6.88
CA GLU A 153 -6.27 16.75 -5.67
C GLU A 153 -6.55 15.27 -5.42
N SER A 154 -5.58 14.60 -4.85
CA SER A 154 -5.72 13.22 -4.38
C SER A 154 -4.99 13.04 -3.06
N PHE A 155 -5.43 12.08 -2.25
CA PHE A 155 -4.66 11.64 -1.10
C PHE A 155 -4.82 10.14 -0.90
N LYS A 156 -3.86 9.56 -0.18
CA LYS A 156 -3.88 8.15 0.20
C LYS A 156 -3.52 8.04 1.67
N ALA A 157 -4.44 7.52 2.49
CA ALA A 157 -4.13 7.14 3.86
C ALA A 157 -3.14 5.96 3.88
N PRO A 158 -2.24 5.86 4.88
CA PRO A 158 -1.33 4.73 5.01
C PRO A 158 -2.09 3.40 5.01
N ASP A 159 -1.56 2.40 4.33
CA ASP A 159 -2.17 1.08 4.34
C ASP A 159 -2.04 0.43 5.73
N LEU A 160 -3.07 -0.30 6.16
CA LEU A 160 -3.11 -0.96 7.47
C LEU A 160 -1.87 -1.82 7.77
N PRO A 161 -1.37 -2.65 6.83
CA PRO A 161 -0.17 -3.45 7.11
C PRO A 161 1.07 -2.61 7.42
N TYR A 162 1.23 -1.42 6.83
CA TYR A 162 2.38 -0.57 7.15
C TYR A 162 2.29 0.08 8.52
N SER A 163 1.09 0.24 9.05
CA SER A 163 0.88 0.80 10.38
C SER A 163 0.90 -0.26 11.48
N PHE A 164 0.29 -1.43 11.24
CA PHE A 164 -0.06 -2.40 12.28
C PHE A 164 0.67 -3.75 12.17
N VAL A 165 1.60 -3.91 11.22
CA VAL A 165 2.40 -5.12 11.17
C VAL A 165 3.28 -5.22 12.41
N GLY A 166 3.31 -6.39 13.04
CA GLY A 166 4.20 -6.71 14.14
C GLY A 166 5.68 -6.76 13.72
N GLU A 167 6.55 -7.01 14.67
CA GLU A 167 7.98 -7.18 14.36
C GLU A 167 8.19 -8.40 13.47
N ARG A 168 8.76 -8.16 12.31
CA ARG A 168 9.21 -9.20 11.39
C ARG A 168 10.70 -9.29 11.42
N ARG A 169 11.21 -10.47 11.73
CA ARG A 169 12.64 -10.80 11.63
C ARG A 169 12.94 -11.41 10.26
N PHE A 170 14.04 -11.00 9.69
CA PHE A 170 14.55 -11.60 8.46
C PHE A 170 16.06 -11.65 8.48
N PHE A 171 16.61 -12.62 7.78
CA PHE A 171 18.05 -12.73 7.59
C PHE A 171 18.42 -12.24 6.21
N THR A 172 19.43 -11.43 6.13
CA THR A 172 19.95 -10.91 4.87
C THR A 172 21.46 -10.83 4.91
N SER A 173 22.05 -10.69 3.76
CA SER A 173 23.49 -10.54 3.61
C SER A 173 23.81 -9.11 3.19
N GLN A 174 24.77 -8.51 3.86
CA GLN A 174 25.23 -7.16 3.55
C GLN A 174 26.73 -7.14 3.38
N THR A 175 27.21 -6.20 2.58
CA THR A 175 28.64 -5.89 2.50
C THR A 175 29.02 -5.01 3.68
N ASP A 176 30.09 -5.37 4.39
CA ASP A 176 30.64 -4.52 5.44
C ASP A 176 31.43 -3.35 4.83
N TRP A 177 30.68 -2.32 4.46
CA TRP A 177 31.24 -1.11 3.87
C TRP A 177 32.18 -0.37 4.84
N TYR A 178 31.89 -0.40 6.14
CA TYR A 178 32.71 0.26 7.14
C TYR A 178 34.07 -0.42 7.29
N GLN A 179 34.10 -1.74 7.45
CA GLN A 179 35.36 -2.49 7.58
C GLN A 179 36.18 -2.39 6.29
N CYS A 180 35.51 -2.48 5.14
CA CYS A 180 36.18 -2.31 3.84
C CYS A 180 36.84 -0.92 3.70
N TRP A 181 36.13 0.12 4.15
CA TRP A 181 36.69 1.48 4.17
C TRP A 181 37.87 1.60 5.15
N TYR A 182 37.69 1.07 6.36
CA TYR A 182 38.72 1.10 7.42
C TYR A 182 40.01 0.42 6.98
N ASP A 183 39.93 -0.69 6.27
CA ASP A 183 41.05 -1.44 5.73
C ASP A 183 41.66 -0.82 4.45
N GLY A 184 41.13 0.29 4.01
CA GLY A 184 41.63 1.04 2.85
C GLY A 184 41.24 0.44 1.48
N ASN A 185 40.30 -0.49 1.44
CA ASN A 185 39.87 -1.18 0.21
C ASN A 185 38.67 -0.54 -0.50
N PHE A 186 38.18 0.58 -0.01
CA PHE A 186 36.98 1.26 -0.55
C PHE A 186 37.22 1.98 -1.90
N GLY A 187 38.41 1.88 -2.49
CA GLY A 187 38.77 2.59 -3.72
C GLY A 187 37.71 2.58 -4.81
N ASN A 188 37.61 3.67 -5.59
CA ASN A 188 36.66 3.84 -6.72
C ASN A 188 35.18 3.56 -6.42
N GLY A 189 34.67 3.99 -5.24
CA GLY A 189 33.27 3.83 -4.91
C GLY A 189 32.86 2.43 -4.41
N GLY A 190 33.82 1.68 -3.86
CA GLY A 190 33.57 0.41 -3.21
C GLY A 190 33.81 -0.83 -4.07
N GLU A 191 34.41 -0.69 -5.23
CA GLU A 191 34.74 -1.84 -6.12
C GLU A 191 35.64 -2.88 -5.41
N GLY A 192 36.47 -2.48 -4.44
CA GLY A 192 37.32 -3.36 -3.64
C GLY A 192 36.60 -4.07 -2.48
N CYS A 193 35.35 -3.72 -2.21
CA CYS A 193 34.61 -4.25 -1.07
C CYS A 193 33.87 -5.57 -1.34
N GLY A 194 34.10 -6.19 -2.49
CA GLY A 194 33.62 -7.56 -2.76
C GLY A 194 34.46 -8.63 -2.08
N GLY A 195 34.04 -9.86 -2.12
CA GLY A 195 34.79 -11.00 -1.60
C GLY A 195 34.87 -11.07 -0.08
N ALA A 196 36.02 -10.79 0.52
CA ALA A 196 36.26 -10.92 1.96
C ALA A 196 35.36 -10.04 2.85
N TYR A 197 34.88 -8.90 2.31
CA TYR A 197 33.93 -8.00 2.98
C TYR A 197 32.49 -8.25 2.55
N GLY A 198 32.32 -9.19 1.64
CA GLY A 198 31.14 -9.25 0.81
C GLY A 198 29.94 -9.87 1.44
N ILE A 199 30.01 -10.62 2.51
CA ILE A 199 28.82 -11.32 3.00
C ILE A 199 28.90 -11.55 4.50
N ILE A 200 28.49 -10.57 5.25
CA ILE A 200 28.10 -10.79 6.64
C ILE A 200 26.59 -11.05 6.66
N ASN A 201 26.22 -12.13 7.32
CA ASN A 201 24.81 -12.40 7.58
C ASN A 201 24.36 -11.55 8.76
N ILE A 202 23.38 -10.72 8.53
CA ILE A 202 22.78 -9.88 9.56
C ILE A 202 21.32 -10.26 9.77
N GLU A 203 20.86 -10.12 10.98
CA GLU A 203 19.45 -10.15 11.31
C GLU A 203 18.89 -8.75 11.17
N GLY A 204 17.83 -8.63 10.38
CA GLY A 204 17.10 -7.39 10.19
C GLY A 204 15.71 -7.47 10.80
N PHE A 205 15.19 -6.31 11.15
CA PHE A 205 13.84 -6.18 11.70
C PHE A 205 13.05 -5.17 10.87
N THR A 206 11.80 -5.49 10.59
CA THR A 206 10.81 -4.52 10.13
C THR A 206 9.63 -4.55 11.08
N THR A 207 9.07 -3.39 11.36
CA THR A 207 7.90 -3.23 12.20
C THR A 207 6.95 -2.20 11.60
N GLY A 208 5.70 -2.23 11.97
CA GLY A 208 4.74 -1.19 11.62
C GLY A 208 5.19 0.17 12.15
N ASN A 209 4.78 1.20 11.46
CA ASN A 209 5.05 2.57 11.85
C ASN A 209 3.73 3.33 12.07
N LEU A 210 3.43 3.58 13.33
CA LEU A 210 2.24 4.32 13.75
C LEU A 210 2.31 5.83 13.45
N GLY A 211 3.46 6.32 13.06
CA GLY A 211 3.69 7.72 12.71
C GLY A 211 3.65 8.02 11.21
N LEU A 212 3.17 7.08 10.39
CA LEU A 212 2.98 7.31 8.96
C LEU A 212 1.94 8.40 8.73
N LYS A 213 2.21 9.22 7.73
CA LYS A 213 1.29 10.25 7.25
C LYS A 213 0.70 9.84 5.92
N GLU A 214 -0.41 10.48 5.58
CA GLU A 214 -1.01 10.38 4.27
C GLU A 214 -0.08 10.90 3.17
N GLU A 215 -0.22 10.34 1.98
CA GLU A 215 0.38 10.84 0.76
C GLU A 215 -0.62 11.77 0.07
N GLU A 216 -0.15 12.92 -0.37
CA GLU A 216 -0.96 13.91 -1.10
C GLU A 216 -0.40 14.10 -2.50
N GLY A 217 -1.26 14.41 -3.45
CA GLY A 217 -0.85 14.63 -4.83
C GLY A 217 -1.81 15.54 -5.58
N ASP A 218 -1.24 16.32 -6.49
CA ASP A 218 -1.96 17.12 -7.48
C ASP A 218 -1.75 16.54 -8.87
N SER A 219 -2.82 16.51 -9.65
CA SER A 219 -2.78 16.07 -11.04
C SER A 219 -3.34 17.15 -11.96
N TYR A 220 -2.63 17.41 -13.05
CA TYR A 220 -3.03 18.35 -14.10
C TYR A 220 -2.97 17.65 -15.44
N ALA A 221 -4.01 17.84 -16.26
CA ALA A 221 -4.02 17.34 -17.62
C ALA A 221 -4.59 18.38 -18.56
N VAL A 222 -4.01 18.49 -19.77
CA VAL A 222 -4.51 19.31 -20.89
C VAL A 222 -4.43 18.48 -22.15
N GLY A 223 -5.47 18.49 -22.94
CA GLY A 223 -5.55 17.74 -24.19
C GLY A 223 -6.34 18.47 -25.26
N VAL A 224 -5.98 18.23 -26.50
CA VAL A 224 -6.69 18.70 -27.69
C VAL A 224 -6.97 17.51 -28.58
N VAL A 225 -8.23 17.36 -28.98
CA VAL A 225 -8.66 16.41 -30.02
C VAL A 225 -9.07 17.23 -31.23
N TRP A 226 -8.47 16.90 -32.37
CA TRP A 226 -8.83 17.50 -33.63
C TRP A 226 -9.19 16.41 -34.63
N GLU A 227 -10.40 16.54 -35.20
CA GLU A 227 -10.86 15.67 -36.27
C GLU A 227 -10.72 16.44 -37.60
N PRO A 228 -9.70 16.11 -38.41
CA PRO A 228 -9.56 16.73 -39.72
C PRO A 228 -10.80 16.41 -40.55
N MET A 229 -11.37 17.44 -41.23
CA MET A 229 -12.45 17.22 -42.17
C MET A 229 -11.92 16.41 -43.35
N ASP A 230 -12.72 15.46 -43.82
CA ASP A 230 -12.51 14.73 -45.07
C ASP A 230 -12.57 15.67 -46.28
#